data_a87ee1274e9893aca2774a88954996cb
#
_entry.id   a87ee1274e9893aca2774a88954996cb
#
_cell.length_a   1.000
_cell.length_b   1.000
_cell.length_c   1.000
_cell.angle_alpha   90.00
_cell.angle_beta   90.00
_cell.angle_gamma   90.00
#
_symmetry.space_group_name_H-M   'P 1'
#
loop_
_entity.id
_entity.type
_entity.pdbx_description
1 polymer ?
#
loop_
_entity_poly.entity_id
_entity_poly.type
_entity_poly.pdbx_seq_one_letter_code
_entity_poly.pdbx_strand_id
1 'polypeptide(L)'
;MKVLVIGGTGLIGSQVIANLTELGHQAISASPRSGVNTVTGEGLAEAVAGADTVVDLSNSPSFDDEPVMNFFTTSTRNLLAAERAAGVQHHVALSIVGADRAPDSGYMRAKVAQEKLIVESGCPYSIVRATQFFEFVDAIADSATDGNTVRLPDGAFQPIAAKDVAAAVTQATISDPTNSISNIAGPEKRGMDDFIRTALAASDDPRQVVGDPTAQYFGTRLDERTIVPIDGEDPTIYPTRFSDWKAPRARSGAHEA
;
A
#
# COMPACT_ATOMS: atom_id res chain seq x y z
N MET A 1 22.70 -4.28 -5.37
CA MET A 1 21.65 -4.73 -6.30
C MET A 1 21.13 -3.55 -7.11
N LYS A 2 20.65 -3.83 -8.33
CA LYS A 2 19.86 -2.89 -9.12
C LYS A 2 18.37 -3.20 -8.92
N VAL A 3 17.63 -2.26 -8.40
CA VAL A 3 16.19 -2.42 -8.06
C VAL A 3 15.37 -1.47 -8.93
N LEU A 4 14.41 -2.01 -9.67
CA LEU A 4 13.42 -1.21 -10.40
C LEU A 4 12.17 -1.04 -9.53
N VAL A 5 11.73 0.20 -9.29
CA VAL A 5 10.55 0.50 -8.47
C VAL A 5 9.46 1.09 -9.37
N ILE A 6 8.47 0.27 -9.70
CA ILE A 6 7.25 0.71 -10.40
C ILE A 6 6.40 1.51 -9.42
N GLY A 7 5.94 2.70 -9.83
CA GLY A 7 5.28 3.63 -8.90
C GLY A 7 6.25 4.35 -7.97
N GLY A 8 7.55 4.39 -8.32
CA GLY A 8 8.62 4.97 -7.49
C GLY A 8 8.48 6.46 -7.16
N THR A 9 7.58 7.20 -7.82
CA THR A 9 7.27 8.60 -7.49
C THR A 9 6.09 8.76 -6.52
N GLY A 10 5.44 7.65 -6.15
CA GLY A 10 4.30 7.65 -5.22
C GLY A 10 4.70 7.78 -3.75
N LEU A 11 3.69 7.78 -2.87
CA LEU A 11 3.84 7.92 -1.42
C LEU A 11 4.81 6.89 -0.81
N ILE A 12 4.67 5.63 -1.16
CA ILE A 12 5.53 4.54 -0.66
C ILE A 12 6.80 4.45 -1.52
N GLY A 13 6.67 4.53 -2.85
CA GLY A 13 7.77 4.33 -3.78
C GLY A 13 8.93 5.29 -3.59
N SER A 14 8.66 6.57 -3.34
CA SER A 14 9.70 7.57 -3.08
C SER A 14 10.51 7.28 -1.82
N GLN A 15 9.86 6.77 -0.77
CA GLN A 15 10.50 6.39 0.47
C GLN A 15 11.30 5.08 0.33
N VAL A 16 10.77 4.09 -0.41
CA VAL A 16 11.49 2.85 -0.72
C VAL A 16 12.77 3.16 -1.52
N ILE A 17 12.70 4.05 -2.51
CA ILE A 17 13.89 4.48 -3.27
C ILE A 17 14.91 5.15 -2.36
N ALA A 18 14.48 6.05 -1.46
CA ALA A 18 15.37 6.69 -0.51
C ALA A 18 16.06 5.66 0.40
N ASN A 19 15.28 4.76 1.02
CA ASN A 19 15.81 3.72 1.89
C ASN A 19 16.81 2.80 1.17
N LEU A 20 16.48 2.33 -0.04
CA LEU A 20 17.38 1.49 -0.83
C LEU A 20 18.67 2.22 -1.21
N THR A 21 18.58 3.51 -1.52
CA THR A 21 19.75 4.34 -1.86
C THR A 21 20.65 4.53 -0.64
N GLU A 22 20.10 4.80 0.54
CA GLU A 22 20.84 4.88 1.80
C GLU A 22 21.56 3.57 2.15
N LEU A 23 20.96 2.44 1.78
CA LEU A 23 21.57 1.10 1.94
C LEU A 23 22.61 0.77 0.84
N GLY A 24 22.89 1.69 -0.08
CA GLY A 24 23.90 1.53 -1.12
C GLY A 24 23.41 0.72 -2.35
N HIS A 25 22.11 0.55 -2.53
CA HIS A 25 21.53 -0.10 -3.71
C HIS A 25 21.24 0.91 -4.82
N GLN A 26 21.29 0.48 -6.08
CA GLN A 26 20.86 1.29 -7.21
C GLN A 26 19.35 1.17 -7.38
N ALA A 27 18.58 2.11 -6.84
CA ALA A 27 17.13 2.16 -6.98
C ALA A 27 16.71 3.08 -8.13
N ILE A 28 15.90 2.55 -9.06
CA ILE A 28 15.46 3.27 -10.27
C ILE A 28 13.94 3.39 -10.22
N SER A 29 13.44 4.63 -10.31
CA SER A 29 12.00 4.90 -10.40
C SER A 29 11.48 4.67 -11.80
N ALA A 30 10.38 3.94 -11.93
CA ALA A 30 9.66 3.78 -13.19
C ALA A 30 8.18 4.19 -13.04
N SER A 31 7.71 4.99 -13.97
CA SER A 31 6.35 5.50 -14.03
C SER A 31 6.03 5.98 -15.45
N PRO A 32 4.77 6.25 -15.81
CA PRO A 32 4.43 6.85 -17.09
C PRO A 32 5.17 8.17 -17.37
N ARG A 33 5.49 8.94 -16.31
CA ARG A 33 6.28 10.20 -16.45
C ARG A 33 7.73 9.97 -16.85
N SER A 34 8.29 8.80 -16.55
CA SER A 34 9.63 8.40 -16.96
C SER A 34 9.63 7.53 -18.22
N GLY A 35 8.52 7.47 -18.96
CA GLY A 35 8.39 6.70 -20.20
C GLY A 35 8.17 5.19 -19.98
N VAL A 36 7.79 4.76 -18.78
CA VAL A 36 7.50 3.35 -18.48
C VAL A 36 6.04 3.17 -18.14
N ASN A 37 5.31 2.47 -19.00
CA ASN A 37 3.88 2.19 -18.81
C ASN A 37 3.64 0.67 -18.76
N THR A 38 3.33 0.18 -17.58
CA THR A 38 3.10 -1.27 -17.34
C THR A 38 1.83 -1.79 -18.01
N VAL A 39 0.82 -0.92 -18.27
CA VAL A 39 -0.43 -1.33 -18.95
C VAL A 39 -0.21 -1.50 -20.45
N THR A 40 0.51 -0.60 -21.10
CA THR A 40 0.78 -0.67 -22.55
C THR A 40 2.05 -1.47 -22.88
N GLY A 41 2.94 -1.69 -21.90
CA GLY A 41 4.26 -2.30 -22.07
C GLY A 41 5.33 -1.34 -22.60
N GLU A 42 4.99 -0.07 -22.84
CA GLU A 42 5.93 0.93 -23.35
C GLU A 42 7.09 1.17 -22.36
N GLY A 43 8.32 1.11 -22.85
CA GLY A 43 9.55 1.31 -22.06
C GLY A 43 9.83 0.24 -21.01
N LEU A 44 9.00 -0.80 -20.92
CA LEU A 44 9.08 -1.79 -19.83
C LEU A 44 10.28 -2.72 -19.99
N ALA A 45 10.55 -3.20 -21.19
CA ALA A 45 11.67 -4.11 -21.46
C ALA A 45 13.03 -3.45 -21.15
N GLU A 46 13.20 -2.20 -21.53
CA GLU A 46 14.40 -1.41 -21.24
C GLU A 46 14.55 -1.13 -19.75
N ALA A 47 13.44 -0.85 -19.06
CA ALA A 47 13.46 -0.54 -17.64
C ALA A 47 13.87 -1.74 -16.78
N VAL A 48 13.35 -2.95 -17.08
CA VAL A 48 13.68 -4.17 -16.32
C VAL A 48 15.06 -4.73 -16.67
N ALA A 49 15.68 -4.30 -17.78
CA ALA A 49 16.95 -4.84 -18.22
C ALA A 49 18.06 -4.70 -17.15
N GLY A 50 18.61 -5.85 -16.74
CA GLY A 50 19.65 -5.94 -15.72
C GLY A 50 19.20 -5.57 -14.30
N ALA A 51 17.90 -5.49 -14.02
CA ALA A 51 17.39 -5.40 -12.66
C ALA A 51 17.50 -6.77 -11.95
N ASP A 52 17.99 -6.75 -10.71
CA ASP A 52 18.02 -7.93 -9.84
C ASP A 52 16.62 -8.17 -9.23
N THR A 53 15.98 -7.09 -8.82
CA THR A 53 14.66 -7.09 -8.15
C THR A 53 13.75 -6.04 -8.77
N VAL A 54 12.47 -6.36 -8.90
CA VAL A 54 11.40 -5.41 -9.25
C VAL A 54 10.44 -5.26 -8.08
N VAL A 55 10.11 -4.00 -7.74
CA VAL A 55 9.17 -3.64 -6.69
C VAL A 55 7.95 -2.99 -7.33
N ASP A 56 6.78 -3.64 -7.26
CA ASP A 56 5.53 -3.12 -7.79
C ASP A 56 4.70 -2.40 -6.71
N LEU A 57 4.75 -1.07 -6.76
CA LEU A 57 3.98 -0.14 -5.93
C LEU A 57 3.00 0.67 -6.78
N SER A 58 2.68 0.17 -7.96
CA SER A 58 1.73 0.83 -8.84
C SER A 58 0.31 0.82 -8.26
N ASN A 59 -0.46 1.85 -8.60
CA ASN A 59 -1.87 1.93 -8.25
C ASN A 59 -2.70 2.39 -9.45
N SER A 60 -3.95 1.94 -9.50
CA SER A 60 -4.88 2.33 -10.55
C SER A 60 -5.26 3.81 -10.44
N PRO A 61 -5.36 4.54 -11.56
CA PRO A 61 -5.89 5.89 -11.58
C PRO A 61 -7.41 5.95 -11.40
N SER A 62 -8.12 4.82 -11.54
CA SER A 62 -9.56 4.68 -11.28
C SER A 62 -9.82 3.59 -10.26
N PHE A 63 -10.89 3.77 -9.47
CA PHE A 63 -11.39 2.79 -8.51
C PHE A 63 -12.69 2.11 -9.00
N ASP A 64 -13.16 2.44 -10.20
CA ASP A 64 -14.30 1.74 -10.83
C ASP A 64 -13.92 0.28 -11.12
N ASP A 65 -14.87 -0.62 -10.96
CA ASP A 65 -14.67 -2.08 -10.97
C ASP A 65 -13.92 -2.60 -12.21
N GLU A 66 -14.39 -2.26 -13.40
CA GLU A 66 -13.79 -2.74 -14.65
C GLU A 66 -12.41 -2.09 -14.91
N PRO A 67 -12.25 -0.76 -14.85
CA PRO A 67 -10.94 -0.10 -15.01
C PRO A 67 -9.89 -0.58 -14.01
N VAL A 68 -10.23 -0.72 -12.73
CA VAL A 68 -9.26 -1.15 -11.71
C VAL A 68 -8.84 -2.60 -11.90
N MET A 69 -9.76 -3.49 -12.25
CA MET A 69 -9.46 -4.89 -12.55
C MET A 69 -8.55 -4.99 -13.78
N ASN A 70 -8.89 -4.27 -14.85
CA ASN A 70 -8.07 -4.24 -16.06
C ASN A 70 -6.66 -3.71 -15.81
N PHE A 71 -6.54 -2.61 -15.01
CA PHE A 71 -5.25 -2.05 -14.65
C PHE A 71 -4.37 -3.11 -13.98
N PHE A 72 -4.78 -3.67 -12.84
CA PHE A 72 -3.95 -4.60 -12.09
C PHE A 72 -3.65 -5.89 -12.85
N THR A 73 -4.63 -6.46 -13.57
CA THR A 73 -4.39 -7.71 -14.29
C THR A 73 -3.49 -7.52 -15.51
N THR A 74 -3.64 -6.42 -16.25
CA THR A 74 -2.82 -6.15 -17.44
C THR A 74 -1.41 -5.73 -17.07
N SER A 75 -1.26 -4.76 -16.14
CA SER A 75 0.06 -4.30 -15.69
C SER A 75 0.89 -5.44 -15.11
N THR A 76 0.29 -6.27 -14.25
CA THR A 76 1.00 -7.38 -13.62
C THR A 76 1.43 -8.44 -14.63
N ARG A 77 0.57 -8.81 -15.59
CA ARG A 77 0.98 -9.77 -16.65
C ARG A 77 2.14 -9.24 -17.50
N ASN A 78 2.08 -7.97 -17.90
CA ASN A 78 3.14 -7.36 -18.69
C ASN A 78 4.45 -7.30 -17.90
N LEU A 79 4.38 -6.90 -16.62
CA LEU A 79 5.53 -6.77 -15.76
C LEU A 79 6.20 -8.13 -15.54
N LEU A 80 5.45 -9.16 -15.13
CA LEU A 80 5.97 -10.51 -14.93
C LEU A 80 6.53 -11.15 -16.21
N ALA A 81 5.96 -10.84 -17.37
CA ALA A 81 6.49 -11.29 -18.66
C ALA A 81 7.85 -10.65 -18.98
N ALA A 82 7.97 -9.33 -18.74
CA ALA A 82 9.21 -8.59 -18.93
C ALA A 82 10.30 -9.04 -17.96
N GLU A 83 9.95 -9.24 -16.68
CA GLU A 83 10.85 -9.75 -15.63
C GLU A 83 11.41 -11.12 -15.98
N ARG A 84 10.55 -12.03 -16.43
CA ARG A 84 10.99 -13.37 -16.86
C ARG A 84 11.95 -13.31 -18.04
N ALA A 85 11.66 -12.45 -19.02
CA ALA A 85 12.51 -12.26 -20.19
C ALA A 85 13.88 -11.68 -19.83
N ALA A 86 13.93 -10.79 -18.83
CA ALA A 86 15.16 -10.15 -18.35
C ALA A 86 15.90 -10.97 -17.29
N GLY A 87 15.33 -12.06 -16.78
CA GLY A 87 15.94 -12.91 -15.75
C GLY A 87 15.94 -12.26 -14.35
N VAL A 88 14.94 -11.42 -14.04
CA VAL A 88 14.76 -10.83 -12.70
C VAL A 88 14.60 -11.93 -11.66
N GLN A 89 15.29 -11.80 -10.53
CA GLN A 89 15.38 -12.84 -9.51
C GLN A 89 14.33 -12.71 -8.40
N HIS A 90 13.69 -11.55 -8.26
CA HIS A 90 12.73 -11.29 -7.19
C HIS A 90 11.68 -10.24 -7.60
N HIS A 91 10.40 -10.60 -7.51
CA HIS A 91 9.25 -9.69 -7.63
C HIS A 91 8.71 -9.36 -6.24
N VAL A 92 8.68 -8.08 -5.85
CA VAL A 92 8.09 -7.62 -4.59
C VAL A 92 6.84 -6.81 -4.90
N ALA A 93 5.71 -7.14 -4.27
CA ALA A 93 4.47 -6.39 -4.46
C ALA A 93 3.88 -5.92 -3.14
N LEU A 94 3.34 -4.71 -3.13
CA LEU A 94 2.52 -4.19 -2.03
C LEU A 94 1.06 -4.49 -2.27
N SER A 95 0.40 -5.11 -1.31
CA SER A 95 -1.03 -5.42 -1.34
C SER A 95 -1.72 -4.99 -0.03
N ILE A 96 -2.92 -5.50 0.22
CA ILE A 96 -3.80 -5.01 1.29
C ILE A 96 -4.22 -6.16 2.19
N VAL A 97 -4.10 -5.97 3.52
CA VAL A 97 -4.61 -6.91 4.51
C VAL A 97 -6.13 -7.04 4.35
N GLY A 98 -6.60 -8.28 4.24
CA GLY A 98 -8.03 -8.58 4.10
C GLY A 98 -8.63 -8.33 2.72
N ALA A 99 -7.81 -8.11 1.68
CA ALA A 99 -8.33 -7.97 0.32
C ALA A 99 -9.23 -9.14 -0.10
N ASP A 100 -8.90 -10.35 0.30
CA ASP A 100 -9.64 -11.60 0.08
C ASP A 100 -10.92 -11.73 0.93
N ARG A 101 -11.09 -10.90 1.95
CA ARG A 101 -12.27 -10.84 2.83
C ARG A 101 -13.26 -9.73 2.48
N ALA A 102 -12.96 -8.92 1.45
CA ALA A 102 -13.77 -7.79 0.99
C ALA A 102 -14.21 -7.96 -0.48
N PRO A 103 -14.93 -9.05 -0.83
CA PRO A 103 -15.27 -9.37 -2.24
C PRO A 103 -16.26 -8.39 -2.88
N ASP A 104 -16.98 -7.60 -2.08
CA ASP A 104 -17.90 -6.58 -2.60
C ASP A 104 -17.14 -5.38 -3.22
N SER A 105 -15.90 -5.13 -2.78
CA SER A 105 -15.05 -4.07 -3.30
C SER A 105 -14.36 -4.49 -4.61
N GLY A 106 -14.59 -3.77 -5.72
CA GLY A 106 -13.90 -3.99 -6.99
C GLY A 106 -12.38 -3.83 -6.87
N TYR A 107 -11.96 -2.84 -6.09
CA TYR A 107 -10.53 -2.61 -5.82
C TYR A 107 -9.87 -3.78 -5.10
N MET A 108 -10.52 -4.33 -4.06
CA MET A 108 -9.99 -5.47 -3.33
C MET A 108 -9.95 -6.73 -4.19
N ARG A 109 -10.99 -6.98 -5.01
CA ARG A 109 -10.98 -8.08 -6.00
C ARG A 109 -9.83 -7.95 -6.98
N ALA A 110 -9.53 -6.74 -7.45
CA ALA A 110 -8.42 -6.48 -8.36
C ALA A 110 -7.06 -6.74 -7.72
N LYS A 111 -6.89 -6.41 -6.43
CA LYS A 111 -5.67 -6.73 -5.67
C LYS A 111 -5.50 -8.24 -5.48
N VAL A 112 -6.56 -8.96 -5.17
CA VAL A 112 -6.52 -10.44 -5.11
C VAL A 112 -6.17 -11.05 -6.47
N ALA A 113 -6.70 -10.51 -7.56
CA ALA A 113 -6.35 -10.95 -8.91
C ALA A 113 -4.86 -10.69 -9.23
N GLN A 114 -4.30 -9.55 -8.80
CA GLN A 114 -2.87 -9.25 -8.90
C GLN A 114 -2.04 -10.29 -8.14
N GLU A 115 -2.34 -10.54 -6.87
CA GLU A 115 -1.65 -11.51 -6.03
C GLU A 115 -1.65 -12.91 -6.67
N LYS A 116 -2.81 -13.33 -7.17
CA LYS A 116 -2.96 -14.63 -7.85
C LYS A 116 -2.05 -14.74 -9.07
N LEU A 117 -1.98 -13.70 -9.91
CA LEU A 117 -1.09 -13.67 -11.07
C LEU A 117 0.38 -13.78 -10.67
N ILE A 118 0.79 -13.12 -9.58
CA ILE A 118 2.15 -13.19 -9.06
C ILE A 118 2.46 -14.61 -8.58
N VAL A 119 1.61 -15.19 -7.74
CA VAL A 119 1.78 -16.55 -7.19
C VAL A 119 1.85 -17.61 -8.29
N GLU A 120 1.01 -17.51 -9.33
CA GLU A 120 0.93 -18.44 -10.43
C GLU A 120 2.01 -18.22 -11.50
N SER A 121 2.79 -17.13 -11.43
CA SER A 121 3.76 -16.74 -12.45
C SER A 121 4.97 -17.68 -12.56
N GLY A 122 5.32 -18.35 -11.46
CA GLY A 122 6.58 -19.09 -11.32
C GLY A 122 7.82 -18.20 -11.12
N CYS A 123 7.69 -16.88 -11.06
CA CYS A 123 8.76 -15.97 -10.68
C CYS A 123 8.92 -16.01 -9.14
N PRO A 124 10.16 -15.96 -8.60
CA PRO A 124 10.34 -15.80 -7.15
C PRO A 124 9.73 -14.48 -6.66
N TYR A 125 8.97 -14.52 -5.57
CA TYR A 125 8.22 -13.34 -5.13
C TYR A 125 8.17 -13.16 -3.62
N SER A 126 7.81 -11.93 -3.19
CA SER A 126 7.36 -11.60 -1.85
C SER A 126 6.21 -10.61 -1.94
N ILE A 127 5.06 -10.93 -1.36
CA ILE A 127 3.90 -10.03 -1.30
C ILE A 127 3.77 -9.50 0.13
N VAL A 128 3.79 -8.19 0.29
CA VAL A 128 3.56 -7.50 1.55
C VAL A 128 2.15 -6.92 1.54
N ARG A 129 1.25 -7.48 2.35
CA ARG A 129 -0.07 -6.90 2.60
C ARG A 129 0.02 -5.92 3.76
N ALA A 130 -0.30 -4.66 3.54
CA ALA A 130 -0.37 -3.63 4.58
C ALA A 130 -1.83 -3.31 4.94
N THR A 131 -2.05 -2.90 6.19
CA THR A 131 -3.31 -2.24 6.56
C THR A 131 -3.36 -0.82 5.99
N GLN A 132 -4.44 -0.08 6.18
CA GLN A 132 -4.66 1.25 5.63
C GLN A 132 -3.64 2.25 6.21
N PHE A 133 -3.34 3.32 5.46
CA PHE A 133 -2.26 4.24 5.84
C PHE A 133 -2.80 5.45 6.62
N PHE A 134 -2.02 5.95 7.58
CA PHE A 134 -2.31 7.18 8.30
C PHE A 134 -2.51 8.37 7.35
N GLU A 135 -1.77 8.40 6.25
CA GLU A 135 -1.79 9.43 5.23
C GLU A 135 -3.13 9.56 4.50
N PHE A 136 -3.99 8.54 4.59
CA PHE A 136 -5.33 8.55 3.98
C PHE A 136 -6.47 8.86 4.96
N VAL A 137 -6.17 9.06 6.24
CA VAL A 137 -7.17 9.29 7.30
C VAL A 137 -8.08 10.48 6.98
N ASP A 138 -7.49 11.60 6.56
CA ASP A 138 -8.26 12.80 6.20
C ASP A 138 -9.11 12.57 4.93
N ALA A 139 -8.56 11.89 3.90
CA ALA A 139 -9.31 11.56 2.70
C ALA A 139 -10.46 10.56 2.95
N ILE A 140 -10.27 9.63 3.89
CA ILE A 140 -11.36 8.73 4.36
C ILE A 140 -12.48 9.55 4.99
N ALA A 141 -12.14 10.48 5.88
CA ALA A 141 -13.13 11.37 6.49
C ALA A 141 -13.86 12.21 5.44
N ASP A 142 -13.12 12.80 4.50
CA ASP A 142 -13.68 13.66 3.45
C ASP A 142 -14.65 12.90 2.54
N SER A 143 -14.30 11.68 2.14
CA SER A 143 -15.15 10.83 1.28
C SER A 143 -16.45 10.37 1.95
N ALA A 144 -16.48 10.36 3.29
CA ALA A 144 -17.62 9.94 4.11
C ALA A 144 -18.41 11.13 4.69
N THR A 145 -18.10 12.36 4.25
CA THR A 145 -18.70 13.60 4.78
C THR A 145 -19.94 13.99 4.00
N ASP A 146 -21.04 14.22 4.74
CA ASP A 146 -22.24 14.88 4.26
C ASP A 146 -22.57 16.08 5.19
N GLY A 147 -22.47 17.29 4.65
CA GLY A 147 -22.56 18.53 5.43
C GLY A 147 -21.47 18.62 6.50
N ASN A 148 -21.85 18.55 7.78
CA ASN A 148 -20.92 18.55 8.93
C ASN A 148 -20.80 17.16 9.60
N THR A 149 -21.29 16.11 8.95
CA THR A 149 -21.31 14.75 9.50
C THR A 149 -20.45 13.82 8.66
N VAL A 150 -19.51 13.14 9.32
CA VAL A 150 -18.69 12.05 8.74
C VAL A 150 -19.33 10.73 9.16
N ARG A 151 -19.87 9.97 8.20
CA ARG A 151 -20.56 8.70 8.46
C ARG A 151 -19.70 7.53 8.05
N LEU A 152 -19.22 6.76 9.01
CA LEU A 152 -18.23 5.70 8.82
C LEU A 152 -18.72 4.36 9.39
N PRO A 153 -18.26 3.23 8.85
CA PRO A 153 -18.45 1.93 9.49
C PRO A 153 -17.75 1.91 10.86
N ASP A 154 -18.31 1.14 11.79
CA ASP A 154 -17.77 0.93 13.14
C ASP A 154 -16.86 -0.32 13.22
N GLY A 155 -16.67 -1.03 12.11
CA GLY A 155 -15.80 -2.20 12.02
C GLY A 155 -14.33 -1.90 12.31
N ALA A 156 -13.55 -2.95 12.55
CA ALA A 156 -12.16 -2.82 12.96
C ALA A 156 -11.26 -2.16 11.91
N PHE A 157 -10.41 -1.28 12.38
CA PHE A 157 -9.46 -0.49 11.62
C PHE A 157 -8.12 -0.44 12.37
N GLN A 158 -7.02 -0.71 11.68
CA GLN A 158 -5.68 -0.80 12.30
C GLN A 158 -4.62 -0.16 11.39
N PRO A 159 -4.69 1.15 11.15
CA PRO A 159 -3.84 1.79 10.16
C PRO A 159 -2.37 1.86 10.56
N ILE A 160 -1.50 1.98 9.55
CA ILE A 160 -0.05 1.97 9.64
C ILE A 160 0.52 3.25 8.99
N ALA A 161 1.68 3.73 9.45
CA ALA A 161 2.37 4.85 8.81
C ALA A 161 3.00 4.43 7.47
N ALA A 162 2.92 5.27 6.44
CA ALA A 162 3.55 5.02 5.15
C ALA A 162 5.06 4.76 5.24
N LYS A 163 5.76 5.42 6.17
CA LYS A 163 7.19 5.18 6.42
C LYS A 163 7.48 3.75 6.90
N ASP A 164 6.58 3.18 7.71
CA ASP A 164 6.73 1.82 8.21
C ASP A 164 6.43 0.80 7.10
N VAL A 165 5.46 1.10 6.22
CA VAL A 165 5.21 0.31 5.00
C VAL A 165 6.43 0.34 4.09
N ALA A 166 7.02 1.53 3.86
CA ALA A 166 8.22 1.65 3.05
C ALA A 166 9.40 0.87 3.64
N ALA A 167 9.57 0.86 4.97
CA ALA A 167 10.58 0.05 5.66
C ALA A 167 10.34 -1.44 5.44
N ALA A 168 9.09 -1.91 5.57
CA ALA A 168 8.72 -3.32 5.33
C ALA A 168 9.00 -3.76 3.88
N VAL A 169 8.58 -2.94 2.90
CA VAL A 169 8.83 -3.21 1.48
C VAL A 169 10.32 -3.20 1.18
N THR A 170 11.08 -2.24 1.73
CA THR A 170 12.54 -2.20 1.58
C THR A 170 13.17 -3.48 2.13
N GLN A 171 12.77 -3.92 3.32
CA GLN A 171 13.28 -5.16 3.92
C GLN A 171 12.93 -6.38 3.06
N ALA A 172 11.71 -6.48 2.55
CA ALA A 172 11.32 -7.55 1.62
C ALA A 172 12.18 -7.53 0.34
N THR A 173 12.51 -6.32 -0.18
CA THR A 173 13.29 -6.14 -1.40
C THR A 173 14.74 -6.62 -1.28
N ILE A 174 15.36 -6.40 -0.10
CA ILE A 174 16.78 -6.77 0.14
C ILE A 174 16.96 -8.18 0.70
N SER A 175 15.87 -8.86 1.06
CA SER A 175 15.86 -10.25 1.53
C SER A 175 15.67 -11.22 0.37
N ASP A 176 15.96 -12.50 0.62
CA ASP A 176 15.63 -13.56 -0.35
C ASP A 176 14.11 -13.66 -0.56
N PRO A 177 13.65 -14.06 -1.76
CA PRO A 177 12.24 -14.28 -2.04
C PRO A 177 11.60 -15.28 -1.06
N THR A 178 10.52 -14.90 -0.43
CA THR A 178 9.82 -15.78 0.53
C THR A 178 8.84 -16.74 -0.15
N ASN A 179 8.44 -16.43 -1.39
CA ASN A 179 7.37 -17.11 -2.13
C ASN A 179 6.08 -17.22 -1.30
N SER A 180 5.78 -16.16 -0.56
CA SER A 180 4.66 -16.08 0.35
C SER A 180 4.08 -14.67 0.45
N ILE A 181 2.94 -14.57 1.14
CA ILE A 181 2.28 -13.32 1.51
C ILE A 181 2.52 -13.09 2.99
N SER A 182 3.01 -11.91 3.36
CA SER A 182 3.17 -11.44 4.73
C SER A 182 2.25 -10.27 5.04
N ASN A 183 1.73 -10.21 6.26
CA ASN A 183 0.87 -9.12 6.72
C ASN A 183 1.65 -8.16 7.61
N ILE A 184 1.45 -6.85 7.42
CA ILE A 184 1.97 -5.79 8.29
C ILE A 184 0.85 -4.87 8.74
N ALA A 185 0.92 -4.37 9.98
CA ALA A 185 -0.10 -3.49 10.53
C ALA A 185 0.51 -2.46 11.50
N GLY A 186 -0.22 -1.36 11.72
CA GLY A 186 0.11 -0.43 12.79
C GLY A 186 -0.24 -0.98 14.18
N PRO A 187 0.16 -0.27 15.26
CA PRO A 187 0.05 -0.79 16.62
C PRO A 187 -1.35 -0.60 17.24
N GLU A 188 -2.25 0.16 16.61
CA GLU A 188 -3.50 0.60 17.20
C GLU A 188 -4.71 0.06 16.43
N LYS A 189 -5.37 -0.98 16.97
CA LYS A 189 -6.62 -1.55 16.44
C LYS A 189 -7.80 -1.01 17.22
N ARG A 190 -8.79 -0.41 16.53
CA ARG A 190 -10.06 0.08 17.09
C ARG A 190 -11.11 0.25 15.99
N GLY A 191 -12.34 0.67 16.31
CA GLY A 191 -13.34 0.99 15.28
C GLY A 191 -12.90 2.12 14.35
N MET A 192 -13.28 2.05 13.07
CA MET A 192 -12.88 3.07 12.10
C MET A 192 -13.44 4.46 12.48
N ASP A 193 -14.72 4.52 12.89
CA ASP A 193 -15.36 5.76 13.36
C ASP A 193 -14.64 6.35 14.57
N ASP A 194 -14.23 5.53 15.54
CA ASP A 194 -13.50 5.97 16.73
C ASP A 194 -12.09 6.49 16.38
N PHE A 195 -11.39 5.81 15.46
CA PHE A 195 -10.09 6.25 15.00
C PHE A 195 -10.17 7.60 14.29
N ILE A 196 -11.10 7.75 13.33
CA ILE A 196 -11.28 9.00 12.57
C ILE A 196 -11.77 10.12 13.49
N ARG A 197 -12.66 9.87 14.44
CA ARG A 197 -13.09 10.86 15.46
C ARG A 197 -11.90 11.41 16.22
N THR A 198 -11.01 10.53 16.68
CA THR A 198 -9.78 10.94 17.38
C THR A 198 -8.85 11.74 16.47
N ALA A 199 -8.73 11.37 15.20
CA ALA A 199 -7.87 12.03 14.23
C ALA A 199 -8.36 13.44 13.89
N LEU A 200 -9.67 13.63 13.69
CA LEU A 200 -10.29 14.93 13.44
C LEU A 200 -10.18 15.84 14.67
N ALA A 201 -10.45 15.33 15.86
CA ALA A 201 -10.29 16.09 17.10
C ALA A 201 -8.85 16.58 17.30
N ALA A 202 -7.84 15.76 16.95
CA ALA A 202 -6.43 16.14 17.01
C ALA A 202 -6.02 17.21 15.96
N SER A 203 -6.91 17.54 15.02
CA SER A 203 -6.72 18.58 13.98
C SER A 203 -7.63 19.79 14.19
N ASP A 204 -8.36 19.87 15.32
CA ASP A 204 -9.39 20.89 15.57
C ASP A 204 -10.48 20.93 14.48
N ASP A 205 -10.74 19.79 13.81
CA ASP A 205 -11.78 19.67 12.79
C ASP A 205 -13.16 19.58 13.46
N PRO A 206 -14.11 20.48 13.14
CA PRO A 206 -15.40 20.56 13.83
C PRO A 206 -16.42 19.52 13.39
N ARG A 207 -16.12 18.67 12.41
CA ARG A 207 -17.06 17.66 11.89
C ARG A 207 -17.41 16.61 12.95
N GLN A 208 -18.66 16.18 12.92
CA GLN A 208 -19.15 15.14 13.81
C GLN A 208 -19.01 13.76 13.16
N VAL A 209 -18.35 12.84 13.83
CA VAL A 209 -18.20 11.45 13.35
C VAL A 209 -19.28 10.57 13.95
N VAL A 210 -20.04 9.89 13.07
CA VAL A 210 -21.12 8.96 13.42
C VAL A 210 -20.72 7.57 12.92
N GLY A 211 -20.65 6.60 13.84
CA GLY A 211 -20.52 5.18 13.51
C GLY A 211 -21.84 4.65 12.96
N ASP A 212 -21.80 3.97 11.82
CA ASP A 212 -22.96 3.39 11.14
C ASP A 212 -22.56 2.00 10.60
N PRO A 213 -23.09 0.91 11.20
CA PRO A 213 -22.76 -0.46 10.77
C PRO A 213 -23.23 -0.78 9.34
N THR A 214 -24.04 0.11 8.74
CA THR A 214 -24.48 -0.01 7.32
C THR A 214 -23.64 0.78 6.34
N ALA A 215 -22.79 1.69 6.85
CA ALA A 215 -21.85 2.43 6.01
C ALA A 215 -20.82 1.48 5.38
N GLN A 216 -20.31 1.89 4.23
CA GLN A 216 -19.36 1.08 3.44
C GLN A 216 -18.01 1.81 3.34
N TYR A 217 -16.96 1.02 3.26
CA TYR A 217 -15.60 1.45 2.93
C TYR A 217 -15.19 0.79 1.59
N PHE A 218 -14.96 1.59 0.56
CA PHE A 218 -14.72 1.10 -0.81
C PHE A 218 -15.75 0.06 -1.30
N GLY A 219 -17.04 0.28 -1.01
CA GLY A 219 -18.13 -0.58 -1.44
C GLY A 219 -18.33 -1.85 -0.59
N THR A 220 -17.56 -2.06 0.48
CA THR A 220 -17.71 -3.20 1.39
C THR A 220 -18.09 -2.75 2.80
N ARG A 221 -18.88 -3.57 3.51
CA ARG A 221 -19.12 -3.38 4.95
C ARG A 221 -17.93 -3.88 5.73
N LEU A 222 -17.60 -3.18 6.81
CA LEU A 222 -16.52 -3.62 7.71
C LEU A 222 -17.12 -4.29 8.95
N ASP A 223 -16.47 -5.37 9.35
CA ASP A 223 -16.63 -6.02 10.64
C ASP A 223 -15.28 -6.05 11.39
N GLU A 224 -15.19 -6.88 12.43
CA GLU A 224 -13.99 -7.03 13.27
C GLU A 224 -12.81 -7.69 12.55
N ARG A 225 -12.99 -8.17 11.31
CA ARG A 225 -12.04 -9.04 10.61
C ARG A 225 -11.73 -8.59 9.18
N THR A 226 -12.56 -7.70 8.59
CA THR A 226 -12.57 -7.47 7.14
C THR A 226 -11.24 -6.94 6.62
N ILE A 227 -10.68 -5.88 7.24
CA ILE A 227 -9.47 -5.18 6.74
C ILE A 227 -8.34 -5.07 7.78
N VAL A 228 -8.36 -5.95 8.75
CA VAL A 228 -7.34 -6.04 9.80
C VAL A 228 -6.79 -7.46 9.86
N PRO A 229 -5.59 -7.69 10.40
CA PRO A 229 -5.09 -9.03 10.63
C PRO A 229 -6.00 -9.80 11.59
N ILE A 230 -6.16 -11.10 11.33
CA ILE A 230 -6.95 -12.02 12.12
C ILE A 230 -6.07 -13.10 12.77
N ASP A 231 -6.62 -13.83 13.72
CA ASP A 231 -5.92 -14.92 14.40
C ASP A 231 -5.34 -15.92 13.39
N GLY A 232 -4.07 -16.27 13.56
CA GLY A 232 -3.31 -17.17 12.67
C GLY A 232 -2.62 -16.51 11.48
N GLU A 233 -2.75 -15.20 11.28
CA GLU A 233 -2.04 -14.47 10.21
C GLU A 233 -0.69 -13.90 10.64
N ASP A 234 -0.33 -13.92 11.92
CA ASP A 234 0.94 -13.50 12.53
C ASP A 234 1.54 -12.21 11.91
N PRO A 235 0.82 -11.08 11.94
CA PRO A 235 1.26 -9.85 11.30
C PRO A 235 2.49 -9.27 12.01
N THR A 236 3.40 -8.67 11.26
CA THR A 236 4.42 -7.80 11.83
C THR A 236 3.78 -6.46 12.23
N ILE A 237 3.77 -6.15 13.53
CA ILE A 237 3.25 -4.88 14.06
C ILE A 237 4.35 -3.84 14.05
N TYR A 238 4.15 -2.75 13.32
CA TYR A 238 5.07 -1.63 13.27
C TYR A 238 4.77 -0.62 14.37
N PRO A 239 5.80 0.04 14.93
CA PRO A 239 5.67 0.76 16.20
C PRO A 239 5.10 2.18 16.09
N THR A 240 5.05 2.78 14.90
CA THR A 240 4.63 4.18 14.78
C THR A 240 3.17 4.35 15.17
N ARG A 241 2.91 5.10 16.26
CA ARG A 241 1.55 5.47 16.68
C ARG A 241 1.05 6.67 15.89
N PHE A 242 -0.27 6.76 15.73
CA PHE A 242 -0.89 7.89 15.02
C PHE A 242 -0.58 9.24 15.68
N SER A 243 -0.60 9.29 17.02
CA SER A 243 -0.22 10.50 17.78
C SER A 243 1.18 10.98 17.48
N ASP A 244 2.14 10.06 17.41
CA ASP A 244 3.56 10.37 17.15
C ASP A 244 3.79 10.78 15.69
N TRP A 245 3.03 10.16 14.77
CA TRP A 245 3.05 10.50 13.35
C TRP A 245 2.48 11.90 13.09
N LYS A 246 1.39 12.28 13.79
CA LYS A 246 0.71 13.58 13.65
C LYS A 246 1.41 14.71 14.40
N ALA A 247 2.25 14.39 15.39
CA ALA A 247 2.96 15.41 16.16
C ALA A 247 3.81 16.31 15.24
N PRO A 248 3.83 17.64 15.44
CA PRO A 248 4.71 18.52 14.67
C PRO A 248 6.16 18.02 14.78
N ARG A 249 6.80 17.74 13.64
CA ARG A 249 8.23 17.43 13.64
C ARG A 249 8.96 18.61 14.29
N ALA A 250 9.63 18.38 15.41
CA ALA A 250 10.54 19.36 15.98
C ALA A 250 11.50 19.78 14.85
N ARG A 251 11.52 21.09 14.53
CA ARG A 251 12.52 21.62 13.61
C ARG A 251 13.86 21.25 14.20
N SER A 252 14.60 20.38 13.53
CA SER A 252 16.00 20.13 13.88
C SER A 252 16.68 21.49 13.87
N GLY A 253 17.07 21.95 15.08
CA GLY A 253 17.69 23.25 15.23
C GLY A 253 18.88 23.37 14.32
N ALA A 254 18.91 24.44 13.55
CA ALA A 254 20.11 24.90 12.89
C ALA A 254 21.18 25.05 13.99
N HIS A 255 22.24 24.29 13.90
CA HIS A 255 23.47 24.62 14.60
C HIS A 255 24.01 25.90 13.95
N GLU A 256 23.69 27.04 14.57
CA GLU A 256 24.54 28.21 14.49
C GLU A 256 25.74 27.98 15.42
N ALA A 257 26.90 27.89 14.84
CA ALA A 257 28.15 28.34 15.41
C ALA A 257 29.23 28.43 14.30
#